data_ed2c6c4479fb8b1c213a674630ba3fce
#
_entry.id   ed2c6c4479fb8b1c213a674630ba3fce
#
_cell.length_a   1.000
_cell.length_b   1.000
_cell.length_c   1.000
_cell.angle_alpha   90.00
_cell.angle_beta   90.00
_cell.angle_gamma   90.00
#
_symmetry.space_group_name_H-M   'P 1'
#
loop_
_entity.id
_entity.type
_entity.pdbx_description
1 polymer ?
#
loop_
_entity_poly.entity_id
_entity_poly.type
_entity_poly.pdbx_seq_one_letter_code
_entity_poly.pdbx_strand_id
1 'polypeptide(L)'
;NSYADETFTNLESVPKKSEVRFIGRCLGTFLLAEKDNNLFILDQHAAHERLLFDKIMNSQGASQPLLIPYKIHTESKSQDNQLEKLKTKLTQIGFETIKKEDGYWEITSIPERWTGTEYDLRTLIFVKQVEPEQIIRSIAAMTACKAAVKDGYYLDDETSAKLVEQAFTLEDPHCPHGRPIYTVFSREQLFELVKRT
;
A
#
# COMPACT_ATOMS: atom_id res chain seq x y z
N ASN A 1 12.42 -57.71 3.28
CA ASN A 1 12.81 -56.32 3.58
C ASN A 1 13.06 -55.59 2.30
N SER A 2 12.02 -54.99 1.76
CA SER A 2 12.10 -54.10 0.60
C SER A 2 11.37 -52.80 0.94
N TYR A 3 12.10 -51.87 1.43
CA TYR A 3 11.77 -50.47 1.35
C TYR A 3 12.57 -49.92 0.17
N ALA A 4 12.03 -50.05 -1.01
CA ALA A 4 12.60 -49.46 -2.20
C ALA A 4 11.46 -48.81 -2.99
N ASP A 5 11.65 -47.55 -3.24
CA ASP A 5 11.22 -46.86 -4.44
C ASP A 5 9.72 -46.49 -4.56
N GLU A 6 9.29 -45.59 -3.73
CA GLU A 6 8.30 -44.60 -4.22
C GLU A 6 9.08 -43.54 -4.97
N THR A 7 9.27 -43.78 -6.24
CA THR A 7 9.77 -42.80 -7.22
C THR A 7 8.89 -41.58 -7.23
N PHE A 8 9.45 -40.46 -6.84
CA PHE A 8 8.87 -39.14 -7.06
C PHE A 8 8.73 -38.89 -8.57
N THR A 9 7.60 -39.28 -9.16
CA THR A 9 7.35 -39.26 -10.61
C THR A 9 6.66 -37.98 -11.09
N ASN A 10 6.73 -36.85 -10.39
CA ASN A 10 6.30 -35.57 -10.90
C ASN A 10 7.38 -34.51 -10.65
N LEU A 11 8.43 -34.54 -11.49
CA LEU A 11 9.32 -33.41 -11.65
C LEU A 11 8.61 -32.39 -12.55
N GLU A 12 7.91 -31.45 -11.96
CA GLU A 12 7.48 -30.26 -12.68
C GLU A 12 8.73 -29.54 -13.22
N SER A 13 8.70 -29.19 -14.50
CA SER A 13 9.76 -28.43 -15.14
C SER A 13 10.00 -27.13 -14.40
N VAL A 14 11.28 -26.79 -14.14
CA VAL A 14 11.68 -25.49 -13.60
C VAL A 14 10.99 -24.39 -14.41
N PRO A 15 10.25 -23.44 -13.79
CA PRO A 15 9.53 -22.40 -14.49
C PRO A 15 10.44 -21.62 -15.44
N LYS A 16 9.93 -21.26 -16.61
CA LYS A 16 10.65 -20.40 -17.55
C LYS A 16 11.02 -19.07 -16.87
N LYS A 17 12.24 -18.65 -17.09
CA LYS A 17 12.97 -17.51 -16.57
C LYS A 17 12.24 -16.17 -16.81
N SER A 18 11.09 -15.88 -16.20
CA SER A 18 10.44 -14.55 -16.12
C SER A 18 9.07 -14.53 -15.44
N GLU A 19 8.44 -15.66 -15.21
CA GLU A 19 7.13 -15.67 -14.55
C GLU A 19 7.31 -15.72 -13.02
N VAL A 20 6.57 -14.84 -12.34
CA VAL A 20 6.45 -14.87 -10.87
C VAL A 20 5.52 -16.02 -10.52
N ARG A 21 5.98 -16.95 -9.70
CA ARG A 21 5.19 -18.05 -9.20
C ARG A 21 4.86 -17.84 -7.74
N PHE A 22 3.59 -17.66 -7.42
CA PHE A 22 3.11 -17.70 -6.04
C PHE A 22 3.23 -19.14 -5.51
N ILE A 23 3.89 -19.30 -4.35
CA ILE A 23 4.11 -20.61 -3.72
C ILE A 23 3.06 -20.87 -2.65
N GLY A 24 2.76 -19.86 -1.83
CA GLY A 24 1.85 -19.99 -0.71
C GLY A 24 2.05 -18.89 0.34
N ARG A 25 1.42 -19.11 1.49
CA ARG A 25 1.42 -18.17 2.62
C ARG A 25 2.15 -18.80 3.82
N CYS A 26 2.79 -17.96 4.63
CA CYS A 26 3.38 -18.41 5.87
C CYS A 26 3.24 -17.37 6.98
N LEU A 27 3.24 -17.84 8.23
CA LEU A 27 3.24 -17.05 9.46
C LEU A 27 2.13 -15.99 9.54
N GLY A 28 1.01 -16.19 8.82
CA GLY A 28 -0.15 -15.30 8.88
C GLY A 28 -0.03 -13.97 8.13
N THR A 29 1.17 -13.57 7.69
CA THR A 29 1.45 -12.24 7.14
C THR A 29 2.24 -12.31 5.85
N PHE A 30 3.04 -13.35 5.64
CA PHE A 30 3.97 -13.39 4.52
C PHE A 30 3.44 -14.23 3.36
N LEU A 31 3.74 -13.76 2.15
CA LEU A 31 3.52 -14.45 0.89
C LEU A 31 4.86 -14.92 0.35
N LEU A 32 4.92 -16.16 -0.09
CA LEU A 32 6.09 -16.75 -0.69
C LEU A 32 5.95 -16.78 -2.21
N ALA A 33 6.97 -16.33 -2.90
CA ALA A 33 7.01 -16.35 -4.35
C ALA A 33 8.39 -16.75 -4.87
N GLU A 34 8.42 -17.32 -6.06
CA GLU A 34 9.65 -17.65 -6.78
C GLU A 34 9.69 -16.88 -8.08
N LYS A 35 10.87 -16.31 -8.37
CA LYS A 35 11.18 -15.66 -9.65
C LYS A 35 12.69 -15.76 -9.91
N ASP A 36 13.07 -16.10 -11.14
CA ASP A 36 14.48 -16.13 -11.58
C ASP A 36 15.44 -16.87 -10.63
N ASN A 37 15.04 -18.08 -10.15
CA ASN A 37 15.77 -18.88 -9.17
C ASN A 37 15.97 -18.22 -7.78
N ASN A 38 15.16 -17.24 -7.44
CA ASN A 38 15.19 -16.61 -6.12
C ASN A 38 13.85 -16.87 -5.39
N LEU A 39 13.95 -17.05 -4.07
CA LEU A 39 12.81 -17.06 -3.17
C LEU A 39 12.57 -15.64 -2.65
N PHE A 40 11.37 -15.15 -2.83
CA PHE A 40 10.91 -13.89 -2.28
C PHE A 40 9.94 -14.14 -1.12
N ILE A 41 10.13 -13.39 -0.05
CA ILE A 41 9.23 -13.35 1.10
C ILE A 41 8.65 -11.95 1.15
N LEU A 42 7.37 -11.83 0.80
CA LEU A 42 6.65 -10.55 0.74
C LEU A 42 5.87 -10.33 2.03
N ASP A 43 5.91 -9.12 2.56
CA ASP A 43 4.97 -8.66 3.57
C ASP A 43 3.66 -8.29 2.88
N GLN A 44 2.59 -9.08 3.10
CA GLN A 44 1.27 -8.90 2.51
C GLN A 44 0.69 -7.50 2.79
N HIS A 45 0.85 -7.01 4.03
CA HIS A 45 0.37 -5.70 4.43
C HIS A 45 1.12 -4.58 3.70
N ALA A 46 2.46 -4.63 3.73
CA ALA A 46 3.30 -3.61 3.10
C ALA A 46 3.12 -3.56 1.57
N ALA A 47 2.99 -4.71 0.91
CA ALA A 47 2.71 -4.79 -0.52
C ALA A 47 1.33 -4.20 -0.86
N HIS A 48 0.28 -4.55 -0.11
CA HIS A 48 -1.06 -4.03 -0.34
C HIS A 48 -1.14 -2.53 -0.05
N GLU A 49 -0.49 -2.06 1.04
CA GLU A 49 -0.39 -0.64 1.37
C GLU A 49 0.25 0.16 0.23
N ARG A 50 1.34 -0.34 -0.36
CA ARG A 50 2.01 0.32 -1.48
C ARG A 50 1.12 0.41 -2.72
N LEU A 51 0.47 -0.67 -3.11
CA LEU A 51 -0.44 -0.68 -4.25
C LEU A 51 -1.62 0.27 -4.07
N LEU A 52 -2.18 0.32 -2.87
CA LEU A 52 -3.25 1.28 -2.54
C LEU A 52 -2.75 2.72 -2.59
N PHE A 53 -1.57 2.99 -2.06
CA PHE A 53 -0.96 4.31 -2.08
C PHE A 53 -0.76 4.78 -3.52
N ASP A 54 -0.13 3.97 -4.38
CA ASP A 54 0.09 4.32 -5.78
C ASP A 54 -1.23 4.52 -6.52
N LYS A 55 -2.25 3.70 -6.24
CA LYS A 55 -3.59 3.87 -6.79
C LYS A 55 -4.23 5.19 -6.35
N ILE A 56 -4.11 5.59 -5.09
CA ILE A 56 -4.64 6.86 -4.59
C ILE A 56 -3.91 8.03 -5.25
N MET A 57 -2.58 7.95 -5.35
CA MET A 57 -1.77 9.03 -5.95
C MET A 57 -2.02 9.20 -7.45
N ASN A 58 -2.32 8.12 -8.18
CA ASN A 58 -2.49 8.11 -9.64
C ASN A 58 -3.95 8.19 -10.10
N SER A 59 -4.91 7.96 -9.21
CA SER A 59 -6.33 8.03 -9.57
C SER A 59 -6.88 9.42 -9.28
N GLN A 60 -7.68 9.96 -10.22
CA GLN A 60 -8.67 10.98 -9.87
C GLN A 60 -9.65 10.30 -8.91
N GLY A 61 -9.54 10.66 -7.63
CA GLY A 61 -10.07 9.87 -6.53
C GLY A 61 -11.57 9.64 -6.61
N ALA A 62 -11.95 8.38 -6.61
CA ALA A 62 -13.32 8.02 -6.26
C ALA A 62 -13.62 8.61 -4.88
N SER A 63 -14.59 9.51 -4.82
CA SER A 63 -15.00 10.22 -3.61
C SER A 63 -16.43 9.89 -3.24
N GLN A 64 -16.71 9.92 -1.95
CA GLN A 64 -18.06 9.79 -1.41
C GLN A 64 -18.47 11.09 -0.72
N PRO A 65 -19.70 11.59 -0.96
CA PRO A 65 -20.18 12.77 -0.27
C PRO A 65 -20.38 12.49 1.22
N LEU A 66 -20.06 13.49 2.03
CA LEU A 66 -20.35 13.44 3.46
C LEU A 66 -21.78 13.93 3.72
N LEU A 67 -22.54 13.18 4.50
CA LEU A 67 -23.85 13.64 4.97
C LEU A 67 -23.72 14.91 5.84
N ILE A 68 -22.68 14.98 6.65
CA ILE A 68 -22.31 16.13 7.46
C ILE A 68 -20.89 16.53 7.05
N PRO A 69 -20.69 17.68 6.39
CA PRO A 69 -19.36 18.15 6.00
C PRO A 69 -18.41 18.31 7.19
N TYR A 70 -17.12 18.04 7.00
CA TYR A 70 -16.11 18.43 7.97
C TYR A 70 -15.96 19.96 7.97
N LYS A 71 -15.87 20.55 9.16
CA LYS A 71 -15.77 21.99 9.34
C LYS A 71 -14.33 22.37 9.71
N ILE A 72 -13.64 23.01 8.80
CA ILE A 72 -12.25 23.42 9.01
C ILE A 72 -12.21 24.93 9.27
N HIS A 73 -11.91 25.29 10.50
CA HIS A 73 -11.61 26.68 10.89
C HIS A 73 -10.11 26.89 10.86
N THR A 74 -9.65 27.93 10.15
CA THR A 74 -8.26 28.32 10.12
C THR A 74 -8.02 29.42 11.16
N GLU A 75 -6.86 29.33 11.84
CA GLU A 75 -6.50 30.23 12.93
C GLU A 75 -5.72 31.47 12.43
N SER A 76 -5.32 31.45 11.16
CA SER A 76 -4.53 32.51 10.54
C SER A 76 -4.71 32.57 9.03
N LYS A 77 -4.40 33.72 8.43
CA LYS A 77 -4.32 33.86 6.97
C LYS A 77 -3.32 32.89 6.32
N SER A 78 -2.27 32.48 7.05
CA SER A 78 -1.29 31.51 6.55
C SER A 78 -1.95 30.14 6.36
N GLN A 79 -2.75 29.68 7.33
CA GLN A 79 -3.50 28.43 7.22
C GLN A 79 -4.57 28.50 6.13
N ASP A 80 -5.25 29.62 6.00
CA ASP A 80 -6.24 29.85 4.94
C ASP A 80 -5.60 29.75 3.54
N ASN A 81 -4.48 30.43 3.36
CA ASN A 81 -3.69 30.35 2.12
C ASN A 81 -3.14 28.92 1.85
N GLN A 82 -2.81 28.17 2.89
CA GLN A 82 -2.35 26.78 2.75
C GLN A 82 -3.47 25.89 2.21
N LEU A 83 -4.68 26.01 2.75
CA LEU A 83 -5.85 25.29 2.22
C LEU A 83 -6.15 25.65 0.77
N GLU A 84 -6.08 26.94 0.42
CA GLU A 84 -6.28 27.40 -0.96
C GLU A 84 -5.26 26.73 -1.91
N LYS A 85 -3.98 26.66 -1.55
CA LYS A 85 -2.94 25.98 -2.33
C LYS A 85 -3.16 24.48 -2.45
N LEU A 86 -3.71 23.85 -1.41
CA LEU A 86 -3.96 22.42 -1.36
C LEU A 86 -5.25 22.00 -2.08
N LYS A 87 -6.20 22.90 -2.27
CA LYS A 87 -7.55 22.62 -2.78
C LYS A 87 -7.55 21.71 -3.99
N THR A 88 -6.84 22.09 -5.06
CA THR A 88 -6.79 21.30 -6.31
C THR A 88 -6.22 19.91 -6.08
N LYS A 89 -5.16 19.79 -5.27
CA LYS A 89 -4.52 18.51 -4.97
C LYS A 89 -5.38 17.63 -4.07
N LEU A 90 -6.09 18.22 -3.12
CA LEU A 90 -7.07 17.51 -2.30
C LEU A 90 -8.21 16.94 -3.17
N THR A 91 -8.72 17.72 -4.13
CA THR A 91 -9.71 17.22 -5.09
C THR A 91 -9.17 16.05 -5.92
N GLN A 92 -7.91 16.10 -6.36
CA GLN A 92 -7.28 14.99 -7.11
C GLN A 92 -7.26 13.67 -6.33
N ILE A 93 -7.14 13.71 -5.01
CA ILE A 93 -7.17 12.52 -4.15
C ILE A 93 -8.55 12.24 -3.52
N GLY A 94 -9.59 12.97 -3.95
CA GLY A 94 -10.99 12.70 -3.60
C GLY A 94 -11.57 13.53 -2.46
N PHE A 95 -10.91 14.58 -1.98
CA PHE A 95 -11.46 15.51 -1.00
C PHE A 95 -12.03 16.76 -1.70
N GLU A 96 -13.33 16.94 -1.68
CA GLU A 96 -13.95 18.18 -2.17
C GLU A 96 -13.96 19.24 -1.08
N THR A 97 -13.32 20.39 -1.36
CA THR A 97 -13.17 21.50 -0.41
C THR A 97 -13.88 22.75 -0.92
N ILE A 98 -14.68 23.37 -0.06
CA ILE A 98 -15.42 24.60 -0.35
C ILE A 98 -15.03 25.66 0.68
N LYS A 99 -14.50 26.78 0.19
CA LYS A 99 -14.34 27.98 1.03
C LYS A 99 -15.71 28.65 1.17
N LYS A 100 -16.19 28.83 2.40
CA LYS A 100 -17.44 29.53 2.70
C LYS A 100 -17.21 31.00 2.95
N GLU A 101 -16.20 31.30 3.76
CA GLU A 101 -15.75 32.64 4.10
C GLU A 101 -14.28 32.61 4.54
N ASP A 102 -13.68 33.77 4.78
CA ASP A 102 -12.31 33.81 5.29
C ASP A 102 -12.22 33.13 6.65
N GLY A 103 -11.30 32.19 6.73
CA GLY A 103 -11.11 31.38 7.92
C GLY A 103 -12.08 30.20 8.10
N TYR A 104 -13.02 29.98 7.16
CA TYR A 104 -13.96 28.86 7.26
C TYR A 104 -14.10 28.08 5.95
N TRP A 105 -13.85 26.79 6.05
CA TRP A 105 -13.89 25.82 4.95
C TRP A 105 -14.75 24.61 5.30
N GLU A 106 -15.36 24.03 4.30
CA GLU A 106 -16.06 22.75 4.40
C GLU A 106 -15.42 21.72 3.48
N ILE A 107 -15.23 20.48 4.02
CA ILE A 107 -14.93 19.32 3.22
C ILE A 107 -16.24 18.57 3.01
N THR A 108 -16.75 18.57 1.79
CA THR A 108 -18.06 18.01 1.45
C THR A 108 -18.01 16.58 0.94
N SER A 109 -16.83 16.14 0.45
CA SER A 109 -16.60 14.76 0.03
C SER A 109 -15.24 14.31 0.46
N ILE A 110 -15.10 13.01 0.67
CA ILE A 110 -13.86 12.34 1.09
C ILE A 110 -13.58 11.15 0.16
N PRO A 111 -12.33 10.69 0.03
CA PRO A 111 -12.03 9.46 -0.69
C PRO A 111 -12.80 8.28 -0.11
N GLU A 112 -13.32 7.37 -0.95
CA GLU A 112 -14.06 6.18 -0.51
C GLU A 112 -13.29 5.34 0.53
N ARG A 113 -11.97 5.34 0.46
CA ARG A 113 -11.09 4.59 1.38
C ARG A 113 -10.62 5.38 2.59
N TRP A 114 -11.06 6.64 2.71
CA TRP A 114 -10.72 7.46 3.85
C TRP A 114 -11.46 6.96 5.10
N THR A 115 -10.71 6.57 6.12
CA THR A 115 -11.24 6.14 7.42
C THR A 115 -10.78 7.04 8.56
N GLY A 116 -10.12 8.16 8.22
CA GLY A 116 -9.75 9.20 9.17
C GLY A 116 -10.93 10.09 9.57
N THR A 117 -10.72 10.85 10.63
CA THR A 117 -11.66 11.85 11.11
C THR A 117 -11.35 13.23 10.54
N GLU A 118 -12.23 14.21 10.81
CA GLU A 118 -11.96 15.64 10.59
C GLU A 118 -10.66 16.08 11.30
N TYR A 119 -10.48 15.63 12.53
CA TYR A 119 -9.28 15.92 13.32
C TYR A 119 -8.00 15.36 12.69
N ASP A 120 -8.03 14.13 12.19
CA ASP A 120 -6.90 13.52 11.48
C ASP A 120 -6.51 14.36 10.25
N LEU A 121 -7.50 14.75 9.44
CA LEU A 121 -7.27 15.55 8.25
C LEU A 121 -6.70 16.93 8.59
N ARG A 122 -7.30 17.62 9.56
CA ARG A 122 -6.83 18.91 10.05
C ARG A 122 -5.38 18.84 10.54
N THR A 123 -5.05 17.80 11.30
CA THR A 123 -3.69 17.55 11.80
C THR A 123 -2.70 17.39 10.67
N LEU A 124 -3.02 16.59 9.66
CA LEU A 124 -2.15 16.40 8.50
C LEU A 124 -1.94 17.68 7.69
N ILE A 125 -2.99 18.51 7.56
CA ILE A 125 -2.91 19.76 6.81
C ILE A 125 -2.08 20.82 7.56
N PHE A 126 -2.22 20.95 8.89
CA PHE A 126 -1.71 22.11 9.60
C PHE A 126 -0.51 21.86 10.54
N VAL A 127 -0.23 20.60 10.91
CA VAL A 127 0.80 20.29 11.93
C VAL A 127 2.23 20.56 11.49
N LYS A 128 2.50 20.61 10.17
CA LYS A 128 3.86 20.85 9.67
C LYS A 128 3.87 21.91 8.58
N GLN A 129 4.83 22.84 8.66
CA GLN A 129 5.24 23.66 7.52
C GLN A 129 6.03 22.78 6.55
N VAL A 130 5.31 21.94 5.80
CA VAL A 130 5.86 21.08 4.75
C VAL A 130 5.25 21.45 3.42
N GLU A 131 5.94 21.10 2.35
CA GLU A 131 5.46 21.34 1.00
C GLU A 131 4.09 20.64 0.74
N PRO A 132 3.21 21.25 -0.06
CA PRO A 132 1.88 20.69 -0.36
C PRO A 132 1.92 19.23 -0.82
N GLU A 133 2.91 18.85 -1.60
CA GLU A 133 3.12 17.49 -2.07
C GLU A 133 3.30 16.49 -0.91
N GLN A 134 4.05 16.89 0.10
CA GLN A 134 4.30 16.03 1.27
C GLN A 134 3.04 15.86 2.11
N ILE A 135 2.19 16.89 2.20
CA ILE A 135 0.89 16.80 2.89
C ILE A 135 0.00 15.78 2.15
N ILE A 136 -0.11 15.90 0.84
CA ILE A 136 -0.91 14.98 0.01
C ILE A 136 -0.40 13.53 0.13
N ARG A 137 0.93 13.33 0.05
CA ARG A 137 1.54 12.01 0.26
C ARG A 137 1.23 11.44 1.65
N SER A 138 1.25 12.26 2.68
CA SER A 138 0.92 11.84 4.05
C SER A 138 -0.55 11.44 4.20
N ILE A 139 -1.47 12.17 3.58
CA ILE A 139 -2.90 11.84 3.55
C ILE A 139 -3.12 10.52 2.79
N ALA A 140 -2.50 10.37 1.61
CA ALA A 140 -2.57 9.15 0.82
C ALA A 140 -2.00 7.95 1.55
N ALA A 141 -0.83 8.10 2.22
CA ALA A 141 -0.20 7.05 3.02
C ALA A 141 -1.08 6.62 4.19
N MET A 142 -1.66 7.56 4.94
CA MET A 142 -2.57 7.22 6.03
C MET A 142 -3.83 6.50 5.52
N THR A 143 -4.39 6.94 4.39
CA THR A 143 -5.55 6.31 3.76
C THR A 143 -5.22 4.87 3.34
N ALA A 144 -4.09 4.66 2.67
CA ALA A 144 -3.63 3.36 2.23
C ALA A 144 -3.37 2.41 3.42
N CYS A 145 -2.67 2.88 4.45
CA CYS A 145 -2.35 2.10 5.64
C CYS A 145 -3.61 1.62 6.37
N LYS A 146 -4.60 2.49 6.55
CA LYS A 146 -5.88 2.14 7.20
C LYS A 146 -6.73 1.18 6.37
N ALA A 147 -6.63 1.23 5.03
CA ALA A 147 -7.37 0.39 4.09
C ALA A 147 -6.67 -0.92 3.74
N ALA A 148 -5.36 -1.04 4.01
CA ALA A 148 -4.60 -2.25 3.73
C ALA A 148 -5.05 -3.44 4.58
N VAL A 149 -4.87 -4.64 4.04
CA VAL A 149 -5.12 -5.90 4.77
C VAL A 149 -4.26 -5.92 6.02
N LYS A 150 -4.90 -6.11 7.17
CA LYS A 150 -4.20 -6.13 8.46
C LYS A 150 -3.53 -7.47 8.71
N ASP A 151 -2.52 -7.44 9.57
CA ASP A 151 -1.88 -8.65 10.07
C ASP A 151 -2.90 -9.62 10.68
N GLY A 152 -2.76 -10.91 10.39
CA GLY A 152 -3.68 -11.96 10.83
C GLY A 152 -4.93 -12.15 9.94
N TYR A 153 -5.16 -11.31 8.92
CA TYR A 153 -6.19 -11.53 7.91
C TYR A 153 -5.62 -12.30 6.72
N TYR A 154 -6.26 -13.40 6.38
CA TYR A 154 -5.87 -14.22 5.23
C TYR A 154 -6.59 -13.76 3.97
N LEU A 155 -5.81 -13.44 2.94
CA LEU A 155 -6.33 -13.40 1.58
C LEU A 155 -6.46 -14.84 1.05
N ASP A 156 -7.42 -15.12 0.18
CA ASP A 156 -7.44 -16.38 -0.55
C ASP A 156 -6.23 -16.50 -1.51
N ASP A 157 -5.99 -17.70 -2.03
CA ASP A 157 -4.80 -17.95 -2.87
C ASP A 157 -4.82 -17.17 -4.18
N GLU A 158 -5.98 -16.99 -4.80
CA GLU A 158 -6.13 -16.21 -6.03
C GLU A 158 -5.80 -14.73 -5.80
N THR A 159 -6.33 -14.15 -4.74
CA THR A 159 -6.05 -12.76 -4.35
C THR A 159 -4.60 -12.57 -3.94
N SER A 160 -4.01 -13.56 -3.23
CA SER A 160 -2.60 -13.56 -2.85
C SER A 160 -1.68 -13.61 -4.07
N ALA A 161 -1.97 -14.48 -5.04
CA ALA A 161 -1.22 -14.56 -6.28
C ALA A 161 -1.27 -13.24 -7.07
N LYS A 162 -2.45 -12.63 -7.20
CA LYS A 162 -2.62 -11.31 -7.85
C LYS A 162 -1.83 -10.22 -7.12
N LEU A 163 -1.84 -10.23 -5.79
CA LEU A 163 -1.07 -9.27 -4.99
C LEU A 163 0.43 -9.44 -5.24
N VAL A 164 0.92 -10.68 -5.29
CA VAL A 164 2.32 -10.96 -5.64
C VAL A 164 2.66 -10.45 -7.03
N GLU A 165 1.88 -10.80 -8.06
CA GLU A 165 2.11 -10.33 -9.42
C GLU A 165 2.19 -8.81 -9.51
N GLN A 166 1.25 -8.10 -8.87
CA GLN A 166 1.23 -6.64 -8.84
C GLN A 166 2.43 -6.07 -8.09
N ALA A 167 2.84 -6.67 -6.98
CA ALA A 167 4.00 -6.21 -6.21
C ALA A 167 5.30 -6.23 -7.03
N PHE A 168 5.44 -7.18 -7.96
CA PHE A 168 6.59 -7.26 -8.85
C PHE A 168 6.56 -6.27 -10.02
N THR A 169 5.46 -5.54 -10.23
CA THR A 169 5.38 -4.46 -11.23
C THR A 169 5.67 -3.09 -10.63
N LEU A 170 5.83 -2.98 -9.32
CA LEU A 170 6.09 -1.71 -8.65
C LEU A 170 7.48 -1.18 -8.99
N GLU A 171 7.56 0.11 -9.34
CA GLU A 171 8.83 0.80 -9.57
C GLU A 171 9.64 0.98 -8.28
N ASP A 172 8.93 1.21 -7.17
CA ASP A 172 9.52 1.36 -5.84
C ASP A 172 8.98 0.27 -4.91
N PRO A 173 9.78 -0.77 -4.58
CA PRO A 173 9.37 -1.89 -3.75
C PRO A 173 9.42 -1.57 -2.25
N HIS A 174 9.00 -0.38 -1.86
CA HIS A 174 8.88 0.05 -0.46
C HIS A 174 7.47 0.52 -0.16
N CYS A 175 6.97 0.24 1.03
CA CYS A 175 5.72 0.84 1.49
C CYS A 175 5.88 2.36 1.66
N PRO A 176 4.80 3.15 1.73
CA PRO A 176 4.88 4.60 1.90
C PRO A 176 5.67 5.07 3.13
N HIS A 177 5.89 4.18 4.10
CA HIS A 177 6.69 4.42 5.31
C HIS A 177 8.17 4.04 5.15
N GLY A 178 8.61 3.61 3.95
CA GLY A 178 9.99 3.28 3.64
C GLY A 178 10.42 1.86 4.00
N ARG A 179 9.51 0.97 4.41
CA ARG A 179 9.83 -0.44 4.65
C ARG A 179 9.85 -1.22 3.33
N PRO A 180 10.85 -2.06 3.06
CA PRO A 180 10.83 -2.94 1.89
C PRO A 180 9.60 -3.87 1.95
N ILE A 181 8.94 -4.07 0.81
CA ILE A 181 7.75 -4.93 0.72
C ILE A 181 8.11 -6.41 0.60
N TYR A 182 9.35 -6.74 0.27
CA TYR A 182 9.84 -8.12 0.25
C TYR A 182 11.33 -8.19 0.59
N THR A 183 11.76 -9.36 1.01
CA THR A 183 13.16 -9.78 1.05
C THR A 183 13.39 -10.92 0.07
N VAL A 184 14.63 -11.13 -0.35
CA VAL A 184 14.98 -12.11 -1.37
C VAL A 184 16.14 -13.00 -0.90
N PHE A 185 16.03 -14.28 -1.17
CA PHE A 185 17.09 -15.27 -0.99
C PHE A 185 17.40 -15.91 -2.32
N SER A 186 18.67 -15.85 -2.75
CA SER A 186 19.10 -16.60 -3.92
C SER A 186 19.17 -18.10 -3.61
N ARG A 187 19.14 -18.90 -4.67
CA ARG A 187 19.31 -20.35 -4.56
C ARG A 187 20.62 -20.71 -3.85
N GLU A 188 21.70 -20.00 -4.16
CA GLU A 188 23.03 -20.20 -3.57
C GLU A 188 23.01 -19.90 -2.07
N GLN A 189 22.42 -18.79 -1.65
CA GLN A 189 22.24 -18.46 -0.23
C GLN A 189 21.46 -19.54 0.52
N LEU A 190 20.40 -20.08 -0.09
CA LEU A 190 19.63 -21.17 0.51
C LEU A 190 20.48 -22.45 0.62
N PHE A 191 21.29 -22.77 -0.37
CA PHE A 191 22.22 -23.91 -0.30
C PHE A 191 23.26 -23.76 0.79
N GLU A 192 23.83 -22.58 0.94
CA GLU A 192 24.76 -22.26 2.01
C GLU A 192 24.13 -22.44 3.40
N LEU A 193 22.90 -21.91 3.58
CA LEU A 193 22.16 -22.03 4.85
C LEU A 193 21.93 -23.49 5.28
N VAL A 194 21.67 -24.38 4.32
CA VAL A 194 21.47 -25.82 4.59
C VAL A 194 22.73 -26.64 4.41
N LYS A 195 23.91 -25.97 4.26
CA LYS A 195 25.23 -26.60 4.10
C LYS A 195 25.30 -27.60 2.93
N ARG A 196 24.57 -27.29 1.86
CA ARG A 196 24.63 -28.08 0.63
C ARG A 196 25.67 -27.46 -0.30
N THR A 197 26.80 -28.12 -0.40
CA THR A 197 27.92 -27.79 -1.31
C THR A 197 27.72 -28.42 -2.68
#